data_499dd7b9c1abd26074284f7b4a8cb0a5
#
_entry.id   499dd7b9c1abd26074284f7b4a8cb0a5
#
_cell.length_a   1.000
_cell.length_b   1.000
_cell.length_c   1.000
_cell.angle_alpha   90.00
_cell.angle_beta   90.00
_cell.angle_gamma   90.00
#
_symmetry.space_group_name_H-M   'P 1'
#
loop_
_entity.id
_entity.type
_entity.pdbx_description
1 polymer ?
#
loop_
_entity_poly.entity_id
_entity_poly.type
_entity_poly.pdbx_seq_one_letter_code
_entity_poly.pdbx_strand_id
1 'polypeptide(L)'
;MYGVPFASPNLCGFYRGSDFTQDEEYLCVRSFQLAVVSPFAVYNTNGTDMNRLSVFSQRAIANNLEARMALLMYQRTELYKISKYGGALVRPLFTEYPYVKAFTPDMVDTVMYGDSLKVDFVFDPEALQKVVYLPPYSIWLDIFTGDRIAPTVEGGNNVTLEVYPTHPIIL
;
A
#
# COMPACT_ATOMS: atom_id res chain seq x y z
N MET A 1 13.91 -0.56 4.30
CA MET A 1 13.75 0.49 3.26
C MET A 1 15.09 1.17 3.06
N TYR A 2 15.74 0.86 1.93
CA TYR A 2 17.14 1.24 1.67
C TYR A 2 17.26 2.35 0.61
N GLY A 3 16.19 3.10 0.36
CA GLY A 3 16.17 4.17 -0.65
C GLY A 3 16.22 3.69 -2.10
N VAL A 4 15.90 2.42 -2.36
CA VAL A 4 15.84 1.89 -3.73
C VAL A 4 14.60 2.48 -4.42
N PRO A 5 14.76 3.32 -5.46
CA PRO A 5 13.62 4.04 -6.06
C PRO A 5 12.72 3.13 -6.89
N PHE A 6 13.24 2.02 -7.39
CA PHE A 6 12.52 1.07 -8.25
C PHE A 6 12.58 -0.34 -7.65
N ALA A 7 11.79 -0.57 -6.60
CA ALA A 7 11.54 -1.89 -6.07
C ALA A 7 10.25 -2.45 -6.67
N SER A 8 10.25 -3.74 -6.98
CA SER A 8 9.10 -4.44 -7.54
C SER A 8 8.64 -5.54 -6.61
N PRO A 9 7.36 -5.58 -6.21
CA PRO A 9 6.78 -6.79 -5.68
C PRO A 9 6.58 -7.82 -6.81
N ASN A 10 6.79 -9.09 -6.51
CA ASN A 10 6.29 -10.17 -7.34
C ASN A 10 4.81 -10.36 -7.06
N LEU A 11 3.98 -10.06 -8.05
CA LEU A 11 2.54 -10.17 -7.91
C LEU A 11 2.12 -11.64 -7.94
N CYS A 12 1.27 -12.04 -7.02
CA CYS A 12 0.78 -13.39 -6.76
C CYS A 12 1.85 -14.42 -6.39
N GLY A 13 3.11 -14.04 -6.29
CA GLY A 13 4.19 -14.97 -5.96
C GLY A 13 4.48 -16.00 -7.05
N PHE A 14 5.13 -17.09 -6.67
CA PHE A 14 5.48 -18.23 -7.54
C PHE A 14 4.74 -19.48 -7.07
N TYR A 15 3.44 -19.54 -7.30
CA TYR A 15 2.68 -20.74 -7.00
C TYR A 15 2.94 -21.82 -8.04
N ARG A 16 3.22 -23.05 -7.57
CA ARG A 16 3.47 -24.22 -8.43
C ARG A 16 2.32 -25.22 -8.48
N GLY A 17 1.19 -24.88 -7.84
CA GLY A 17 0.01 -25.73 -7.76
C GLY A 17 -0.93 -25.58 -8.95
N SER A 18 -1.81 -26.56 -9.13
CA SER A 18 -2.88 -26.50 -10.15
C SER A 18 -4.02 -25.58 -9.76
N ASP A 19 -4.27 -25.41 -8.47
CA ASP A 19 -5.40 -24.66 -7.93
C ASP A 19 -4.95 -23.78 -6.75
N PHE A 20 -5.54 -22.60 -6.64
CA PHE A 20 -5.34 -21.71 -5.51
C PHE A 20 -6.14 -22.19 -4.31
N THR A 21 -5.53 -22.17 -3.13
CA THR A 21 -6.29 -22.11 -1.88
C THR A 21 -6.89 -20.72 -1.72
N GLN A 22 -7.93 -20.60 -0.88
CA GLN A 22 -8.55 -19.30 -0.61
C GLN A 22 -7.55 -18.26 -0.08
N ASP A 23 -6.66 -18.68 0.81
CA ASP A 23 -5.63 -17.79 1.38
C ASP A 23 -4.63 -17.32 0.33
N GLU A 24 -4.19 -18.22 -0.57
CA GLU A 24 -3.29 -17.88 -1.67
C GLU A 24 -3.95 -16.88 -2.63
N GLU A 25 -5.24 -17.04 -2.90
CA GLU A 25 -6.02 -16.12 -3.72
C GLU A 25 -6.09 -14.73 -3.05
N TYR A 26 -6.38 -14.66 -1.76
CA TYR A 26 -6.40 -13.40 -1.03
C TYR A 26 -5.02 -12.75 -0.93
N LEU A 27 -3.97 -13.52 -0.70
CA LEU A 27 -2.59 -13.01 -0.73
C LEU A 27 -2.21 -12.47 -2.11
N CYS A 28 -2.69 -13.12 -3.17
CA CYS A 28 -2.52 -12.59 -4.53
C CYS A 28 -3.17 -11.21 -4.67
N VAL A 29 -4.41 -11.01 -4.21
CA VAL A 29 -5.08 -9.71 -4.21
C VAL A 29 -4.29 -8.68 -3.38
N ARG A 30 -3.80 -9.04 -2.19
CA ARG A 30 -2.96 -8.17 -1.35
C ARG A 30 -1.67 -7.75 -2.06
N SER A 31 -1.06 -8.64 -2.83
CA SER A 31 0.13 -8.29 -3.62
C SER A 31 -0.16 -7.21 -4.68
N PHE A 32 -1.35 -7.21 -5.26
CA PHE A 32 -1.78 -6.14 -6.18
C PHE A 32 -2.04 -4.81 -5.45
N GLN A 33 -2.45 -4.83 -4.19
CA GLN A 33 -2.51 -3.61 -3.37
C GLN A 33 -1.12 -2.99 -3.16
N LEU A 34 -0.08 -3.81 -2.94
CA LEU A 34 1.31 -3.32 -2.92
C LEU A 34 1.71 -2.69 -4.27
N ALA A 35 1.23 -3.25 -5.38
CA ALA A 35 1.53 -2.72 -6.71
C ALA A 35 0.99 -1.32 -6.93
N VAL A 36 -0.09 -0.92 -6.25
CA VAL A 36 -0.69 0.42 -6.41
C VAL A 36 0.33 1.53 -6.18
N VAL A 37 1.18 1.36 -5.17
CA VAL A 37 2.20 2.33 -4.77
C VAL A 37 3.63 1.91 -5.15
N SER A 38 3.79 0.88 -5.94
CA SER A 38 5.10 0.45 -6.39
C SER A 38 5.43 1.08 -7.75
N PRO A 39 6.61 1.72 -7.93
CA PRO A 39 7.03 2.27 -9.21
C PRO A 39 7.06 1.24 -10.33
N PHE A 40 7.43 0.05 -9.98
CA PHE A 40 7.53 -1.09 -10.87
C PHE A 40 6.84 -2.30 -10.25
N ALA A 41 6.13 -3.09 -11.03
CA ALA A 41 5.46 -4.30 -10.58
C ALA A 41 5.57 -5.39 -11.65
N VAL A 42 5.90 -6.60 -11.25
CA VAL A 42 6.06 -7.74 -12.15
C VAL A 42 5.04 -8.80 -11.79
N TYR A 43 4.27 -9.19 -12.78
CA TYR A 43 3.44 -10.38 -12.73
C TYR A 43 4.12 -11.50 -13.49
N ASN A 44 4.38 -12.61 -12.82
CA ASN A 44 4.99 -13.77 -13.44
C ASN A 44 3.92 -14.84 -13.72
N THR A 45 3.70 -15.12 -15.00
CA THR A 45 2.68 -16.08 -15.44
C THR A 45 3.10 -17.55 -15.32
N ASN A 46 4.36 -17.83 -14.93
CA ASN A 46 4.85 -19.20 -14.78
C ASN A 46 4.26 -19.90 -13.55
N GLY A 47 3.00 -20.25 -13.61
CA GLY A 47 2.28 -21.00 -12.59
C GLY A 47 0.99 -20.37 -12.09
N THR A 48 0.75 -19.09 -12.37
CA THR A 48 -0.46 -18.39 -11.93
C THR A 48 -1.27 -17.93 -13.13
N ASP A 49 -2.35 -18.65 -13.43
CA ASP A 49 -3.34 -18.20 -14.42
C ASP A 49 -4.43 -17.39 -13.70
N MET A 50 -4.53 -16.10 -14.02
CA MET A 50 -5.54 -15.19 -13.45
C MET A 50 -6.97 -15.68 -13.69
N ASN A 51 -7.20 -16.44 -14.74
CA ASN A 51 -8.54 -16.99 -15.03
C ASN A 51 -8.98 -18.06 -14.02
N ARG A 52 -8.06 -18.55 -13.20
CA ARG A 52 -8.33 -19.53 -12.13
C ARG A 52 -8.78 -18.88 -10.83
N LEU A 53 -8.57 -17.58 -10.68
CA LEU A 53 -9.04 -16.84 -9.52
C LEU A 53 -10.57 -16.69 -9.58
N SER A 54 -11.21 -16.57 -8.42
CA SER A 54 -12.63 -16.24 -8.34
C SER A 54 -12.93 -14.92 -9.06
N VAL A 55 -14.15 -14.76 -9.55
CA VAL A 55 -14.62 -13.52 -10.18
C VAL A 55 -14.47 -12.32 -9.24
N PHE A 56 -14.62 -12.56 -7.92
CA PHE A 56 -14.41 -11.53 -6.89
C PHE A 56 -12.97 -11.04 -6.87
N SER A 57 -12.00 -11.95 -6.82
CA SER A 57 -10.57 -11.60 -6.80
C SER A 57 -10.10 -10.99 -8.12
N GLN A 58 -10.58 -11.48 -9.25
CA GLN A 58 -10.30 -10.85 -10.55
C GLN A 58 -10.77 -9.39 -10.58
N ARG A 59 -11.98 -9.11 -10.08
CA ARG A 59 -12.51 -7.74 -9.99
C ARG A 59 -11.73 -6.88 -9.01
N ALA A 60 -11.36 -7.43 -7.84
CA ALA A 60 -10.54 -6.73 -6.87
C ALA A 60 -9.16 -6.35 -7.45
N ILE A 61 -8.53 -7.25 -8.19
CA ILE A 61 -7.27 -6.99 -8.90
C ILE A 61 -7.44 -5.89 -9.95
N ALA A 62 -8.50 -5.93 -10.74
CA ALA A 62 -8.78 -4.89 -11.74
C ALA A 62 -8.90 -3.51 -11.10
N ASN A 63 -9.65 -3.40 -9.99
CA ASN A 63 -9.79 -2.13 -9.25
C ASN A 63 -8.45 -1.62 -8.70
N ASN A 64 -7.59 -2.53 -8.19
CA ASN A 64 -6.25 -2.14 -7.75
C ASN A 64 -5.38 -1.63 -8.90
N LEU A 65 -5.49 -2.20 -10.08
CA LEU A 65 -4.79 -1.71 -11.27
C LEU A 65 -5.32 -0.35 -11.73
N GLU A 66 -6.62 -0.11 -11.64
CA GLU A 66 -7.22 1.21 -11.92
C GLU A 66 -6.72 2.25 -10.91
N ALA A 67 -6.70 1.93 -9.61
CA ALA A 67 -6.14 2.80 -8.58
C ALA A 67 -4.67 3.13 -8.86
N ARG A 68 -3.87 2.14 -9.28
CA ARG A 68 -2.49 2.34 -9.71
C ARG A 68 -2.40 3.34 -10.86
N MET A 69 -3.23 3.19 -11.88
CA MET A 69 -3.23 4.10 -13.03
C MET A 69 -3.60 5.53 -12.64
N ALA A 70 -4.54 5.70 -11.71
CA ALA A 70 -4.91 7.01 -11.18
C ALA A 70 -3.74 7.70 -10.45
N LEU A 71 -2.93 6.95 -9.71
CA LEU A 71 -1.77 7.47 -8.98
C LEU A 71 -0.51 7.66 -9.84
N LEU A 72 -0.52 7.24 -11.09
CA LEU A 72 0.68 7.25 -11.95
C LEU A 72 1.26 8.65 -12.15
N MET A 73 0.42 9.67 -12.28
CA MET A 73 0.89 11.05 -12.46
C MET A 73 1.53 11.60 -11.19
N TYR A 74 0.95 11.32 -10.03
CA TYR A 74 1.55 11.64 -8.74
C TYR A 74 2.92 10.98 -8.60
N GLN A 75 3.00 9.68 -8.83
CA GLN A 75 4.24 8.91 -8.77
C GLN A 75 5.34 9.49 -9.68
N ARG A 76 5.00 9.84 -10.93
CA ARG A 76 5.96 10.44 -11.88
C ARG A 76 6.45 11.80 -11.39
N THR A 77 5.58 12.61 -10.80
CA THR A 77 5.93 13.90 -10.23
C THR A 77 6.90 13.74 -9.07
N GLU A 78 6.62 12.82 -8.15
CA GLU A 78 7.50 12.55 -7.01
C GLU A 78 8.86 11.99 -7.45
N LEU A 79 8.89 11.08 -8.42
CA LEU A 79 10.15 10.57 -8.99
C LEU A 79 10.95 11.69 -9.69
N TYR A 80 10.30 12.62 -10.36
CA TYR A 80 10.97 13.79 -10.92
C TYR A 80 11.59 14.67 -9.84
N LYS A 81 10.85 14.97 -8.76
CA LYS A 81 11.39 15.72 -7.62
C LYS A 81 12.63 15.02 -7.03
N ILE A 82 12.55 13.71 -6.81
CA ILE A 82 13.66 12.91 -6.28
C ILE A 82 14.87 12.96 -7.21
N SER A 83 14.67 12.91 -8.52
CA SER A 83 15.76 13.00 -9.51
C SER A 83 16.49 14.35 -9.48
N LYS A 84 15.82 15.42 -9.06
CA LYS A 84 16.37 16.77 -8.99
C LYS A 84 16.95 17.14 -7.64
N TYR A 85 16.28 16.72 -6.57
CA TYR A 85 16.56 17.20 -5.20
C TYR A 85 17.05 16.10 -4.27
N GLY A 86 17.05 14.85 -4.74
CA GLY A 86 17.32 13.69 -3.89
C GLY A 86 16.11 13.25 -3.07
N GLY A 87 16.32 12.27 -2.19
CA GLY A 87 15.28 11.69 -1.35
C GLY A 87 14.89 10.27 -1.78
N ALA A 88 13.79 9.78 -1.26
CA ALA A 88 13.24 8.46 -1.57
C ALA A 88 11.72 8.53 -1.73
N LEU A 89 11.18 7.77 -2.69
CA LEU A 89 9.74 7.72 -2.96
C LEU A 89 8.97 7.07 -1.82
N VAL A 90 9.51 5.97 -1.31
CA VAL A 90 8.95 5.22 -0.18
C VAL A 90 9.82 5.45 1.04
N ARG A 91 9.26 6.05 2.07
CA ARG A 91 9.99 6.39 3.31
C ARG A 91 9.27 5.83 4.52
N PRO A 92 10.00 5.26 5.49
CA PRO A 92 9.39 4.91 6.78
C PRO A 92 8.85 6.17 7.47
N LEU A 93 7.80 6.02 8.26
CA LEU A 93 7.19 7.14 8.99
C LEU A 93 8.17 7.88 9.91
N PHE A 94 9.14 7.18 10.50
CA PHE A 94 10.12 7.80 11.40
C PHE A 94 11.04 8.80 10.69
N THR A 95 11.17 8.77 9.38
CA THR A 95 11.95 9.77 8.63
C THR A 95 11.26 11.12 8.57
N GLU A 96 9.94 11.14 8.53
CA GLU A 96 9.12 12.36 8.51
C GLU A 96 8.79 12.84 9.93
N TYR A 97 8.61 11.91 10.85
CA TYR A 97 8.16 12.19 12.21
C TYR A 97 9.13 11.63 13.27
N PRO A 98 10.42 12.05 13.26
CA PRO A 98 11.46 11.44 14.10
C PRO A 98 11.24 11.64 15.61
N TYR A 99 10.42 12.61 15.99
CA TYR A 99 10.14 12.95 17.39
C TYR A 99 8.96 12.19 18.00
N VAL A 100 8.26 11.38 17.21
CA VAL A 100 7.11 10.64 17.71
C VAL A 100 7.59 9.35 18.36
N LYS A 101 7.45 9.25 19.68
CA LYS A 101 7.87 8.07 20.47
C LYS A 101 7.07 6.80 20.17
N ALA A 102 5.92 6.92 19.47
CA ALA A 102 5.09 5.80 19.10
C ALA A 102 5.67 4.96 17.95
N PHE A 103 6.68 5.47 17.23
CA PHE A 103 7.32 4.72 16.16
C PHE A 103 8.27 3.68 16.73
N THR A 104 7.87 2.45 16.61
CA THR A 104 8.74 1.30 16.87
C THR A 104 9.37 0.83 15.54
N PRO A 105 10.57 0.23 15.59
CA PRO A 105 11.16 -0.40 14.39
C PRO A 105 10.27 -1.45 13.74
N ASP A 106 9.25 -1.93 14.47
CA ASP A 106 8.31 -2.97 14.01
C ASP A 106 7.17 -2.43 13.15
N MET A 107 7.03 -1.11 13.01
CA MET A 107 6.06 -0.48 12.08
C MET A 107 6.56 -0.58 10.61
N VAL A 108 6.68 -1.82 10.12
CA VAL A 108 7.18 -2.12 8.76
C VAL A 108 6.07 -2.08 7.71
N ASP A 109 4.83 -2.00 8.13
CA ASP A 109 3.62 -2.08 7.33
C ASP A 109 3.00 -0.72 7.00
N THR A 110 3.64 0.37 7.41
CA THR A 110 3.20 1.74 7.14
C THR A 110 4.35 2.60 6.61
N VAL A 111 4.07 3.37 5.57
CA VAL A 111 5.07 4.20 4.89
C VAL A 111 4.48 5.52 4.42
N MET A 112 5.35 6.52 4.24
CA MET A 112 5.05 7.67 3.39
C MET A 112 5.42 7.33 1.95
N TYR A 113 4.53 7.66 1.03
CA TYR A 113 4.71 7.52 -0.40
C TYR A 113 4.67 8.90 -1.06
N GLY A 114 5.83 9.36 -1.52
CA GLY A 114 5.99 10.76 -1.90
C GLY A 114 5.77 11.70 -0.70
N ASP A 115 5.43 12.95 -0.97
CA ASP A 115 5.35 13.99 0.07
C ASP A 115 4.01 14.02 0.82
N SER A 116 2.96 13.40 0.27
CA SER A 116 1.60 13.65 0.74
C SER A 116 0.77 12.40 1.05
N LEU A 117 1.20 11.22 0.64
CA LEU A 117 0.44 9.99 0.83
C LEU A 117 1.05 9.12 1.93
N LYS A 118 0.21 8.67 2.83
CA LYS A 118 0.53 7.65 3.82
C LYS A 118 -0.14 6.34 3.41
N VAL A 119 0.63 5.27 3.35
CA VAL A 119 0.15 3.95 2.92
C VAL A 119 0.30 2.95 4.05
N ASP A 120 -0.77 2.23 4.32
CA ASP A 120 -0.79 1.15 5.30
C ASP A 120 -1.05 -0.17 4.59
N PHE A 121 -0.07 -1.08 4.63
CA PHE A 121 -0.17 -2.38 4.01
C PHE A 121 -0.85 -3.38 4.93
N VAL A 122 -1.68 -4.23 4.36
CA VAL A 122 -2.34 -5.33 5.06
C VAL A 122 -1.78 -6.63 4.52
N PHE A 123 -1.11 -7.39 5.39
CA PHE A 123 -0.48 -8.66 5.01
C PHE A 123 -1.32 -9.88 5.38
N ASP A 124 -2.25 -9.72 6.33
CA ASP A 124 -3.20 -10.76 6.69
C ASP A 124 -4.26 -10.89 5.57
N PRO A 125 -4.42 -12.08 4.97
CA PRO A 125 -5.39 -12.30 3.90
C PRO A 125 -6.84 -12.09 4.35
N GLU A 126 -7.15 -12.45 5.60
CA GLU A 126 -8.51 -12.41 6.15
C GLU A 126 -8.84 -11.13 6.92
N ALA A 127 -7.89 -10.20 7.05
CA ALA A 127 -8.12 -8.96 7.80
C ALA A 127 -9.25 -8.14 7.21
N LEU A 128 -10.25 -7.84 8.04
CA LEU A 128 -11.36 -6.92 7.73
C LEU A 128 -11.14 -5.52 8.28
N GLN A 129 -10.26 -5.37 9.25
CA GLN A 129 -9.93 -4.10 9.88
C GLN A 129 -8.44 -4.02 10.18
N LYS A 130 -7.91 -2.80 10.20
CA LYS A 130 -6.54 -2.50 10.56
C LYS A 130 -6.49 -1.28 11.48
N VAL A 131 -5.70 -1.39 12.54
CA VAL A 131 -5.34 -0.24 13.36
C VAL A 131 -4.22 0.52 12.66
N VAL A 132 -4.48 1.77 12.33
CA VAL A 132 -3.58 2.66 11.61
C VAL A 132 -3.16 3.79 12.53
N TYR A 133 -1.87 4.03 12.66
CA TYR A 133 -1.36 5.18 13.39
C TYR A 133 -1.36 6.42 12.49
N LEU A 134 -1.99 7.49 12.97
CA LEU A 134 -2.01 8.80 12.31
C LEU A 134 -1.03 9.75 13.00
N PRO A 135 0.01 10.22 12.31
CA PRO A 135 0.94 11.21 12.83
C PRO A 135 0.25 12.52 13.25
N PRO A 136 0.82 13.24 14.26
CA PRO A 136 0.23 14.47 14.77
C PRO A 136 0.31 15.63 13.76
N TYR A 137 -0.46 16.69 14.04
CA TYR A 137 -0.45 17.97 13.33
C TYR A 137 -0.85 17.91 11.85
N SER A 138 -1.53 16.83 11.43
CA SER A 138 -1.98 16.63 10.04
C SER A 138 -3.48 16.33 9.99
N ILE A 139 -4.10 16.67 8.88
CA ILE A 139 -5.45 16.25 8.52
C ILE A 139 -5.31 15.13 7.50
N TRP A 140 -5.86 13.99 7.81
CA TRP A 140 -5.82 12.81 6.95
C TRP A 140 -7.15 12.61 6.24
N LEU A 141 -7.10 12.32 4.96
CA LEU A 141 -8.25 12.03 4.11
C LEU A 141 -8.03 10.68 3.44
N ASP A 142 -9.04 9.83 3.42
CA ASP A 142 -9.03 8.65 2.58
C ASP A 142 -9.12 9.08 1.11
N ILE A 143 -8.15 8.71 0.30
CA ILE A 143 -8.10 9.16 -1.11
C ILE A 143 -9.18 8.53 -2.00
N PHE A 144 -9.76 7.39 -1.58
CA PHE A 144 -10.78 6.69 -2.34
C PHE A 144 -12.19 7.18 -2.04
N THR A 145 -12.47 7.52 -0.79
CA THR A 145 -13.80 8.01 -0.36
C THR A 145 -13.86 9.53 -0.24
N GLY A 146 -12.73 10.18 -0.01
CA GLY A 146 -12.65 11.61 0.33
C GLY A 146 -13.03 11.91 1.78
N ASP A 147 -13.28 10.88 2.58
CA ASP A 147 -13.67 11.05 3.97
C ASP A 147 -12.52 11.57 4.81
N ARG A 148 -12.85 12.52 5.68
CA ARG A 148 -11.92 13.02 6.66
C ARG A 148 -11.81 12.04 7.83
N ILE A 149 -10.61 11.49 8.01
CA ILE A 149 -10.30 10.69 9.19
C ILE A 149 -10.14 11.63 10.39
N ALA A 150 -10.45 11.14 11.58
CA ALA A 150 -10.45 11.94 12.81
C ALA A 150 -9.19 12.82 12.94
N PRO A 151 -9.32 14.06 13.46
CA PRO A 151 -8.20 14.96 13.60
C PRO A 151 -7.15 14.35 14.53
N THR A 152 -5.89 14.50 14.16
CA THR A 152 -4.79 14.05 15.00
C THR A 152 -4.62 14.94 16.22
N VAL A 153 -4.40 14.32 17.38
CA VAL A 153 -4.05 15.00 18.61
C VAL A 153 -2.54 15.18 18.73
N GLU A 154 -2.10 15.98 19.70
CA GLU A 154 -0.69 16.04 20.06
C GLU A 154 -0.18 14.65 20.44
N GLY A 155 0.83 14.15 19.73
CA GLY A 155 1.33 12.77 19.87
C GLY A 155 0.74 11.77 18.87
N GLY A 156 -0.20 12.18 18.03
CA GLY A 156 -0.88 11.30 17.07
C GLY A 156 -1.95 10.43 17.72
N ASN A 157 -2.62 9.63 16.92
CA ASN A 157 -3.66 8.70 17.41
C ASN A 157 -3.74 7.44 16.54
N ASN A 158 -4.24 6.37 17.14
CA ASN A 158 -4.60 5.15 16.44
C ASN A 158 -6.07 5.19 16.04
N VAL A 159 -6.34 4.83 14.79
CA VAL A 159 -7.70 4.73 14.25
C VAL A 159 -7.88 3.36 13.63
N THR A 160 -9.01 2.72 13.88
CA THR A 160 -9.36 1.46 13.20
C THR A 160 -10.06 1.79 11.89
N LEU A 161 -9.50 1.31 10.79
CA LEU A 161 -10.06 1.46 9.45
C LEU A 161 -10.50 0.11 8.90
N GLU A 162 -11.53 0.12 8.07
CA GLU A 162 -11.95 -1.06 7.34
C GLU A 162 -10.96 -1.39 6.23
N VAL A 163 -10.80 -2.68 5.98
CA VAL A 163 -9.88 -3.20 4.96
C VAL A 163 -10.69 -3.76 3.79
N TYR A 164 -10.47 -3.18 2.62
CA TYR A 164 -11.12 -3.60 1.39
C TYR A 164 -10.14 -4.34 0.48
N PRO A 165 -10.55 -5.42 -0.20
CA PRO A 165 -9.71 -6.08 -1.20
C PRO A 165 -9.54 -5.24 -2.48
N THR A 166 -10.46 -4.30 -2.74
CA THR A 166 -10.53 -3.50 -3.96
C THR A 166 -9.51 -2.36 -4.03
N HIS A 167 -8.96 -1.94 -2.90
CA HIS A 167 -7.93 -0.90 -2.82
C HIS A 167 -7.13 -1.01 -1.51
N PRO A 168 -5.87 -0.52 -1.48
CA PRO A 168 -5.10 -0.40 -0.24
C PRO A 168 -5.62 0.75 0.63
N ILE A 169 -5.16 0.82 1.87
CA ILE A 169 -5.39 2.00 2.73
C ILE A 169 -4.37 3.07 2.32
N ILE A 170 -4.86 4.19 1.78
CA ILE A 170 -4.05 5.36 1.41
C ILE A 170 -4.74 6.62 1.94
N LEU A 171 -4.00 7.38 2.75
CA LEU A 171 -4.45 8.57 3.43
C LEU A 171 -3.64 9.79 2.99
#